data_7734c2c579bfe4810c5c2fe28688665c
#
_entry.id   7734c2c579bfe4810c5c2fe28688665c
#
_cell.length_a   1.000
_cell.length_b   1.000
_cell.length_c   1.000
_cell.angle_alpha   90.00
_cell.angle_beta   90.00
_cell.angle_gamma   90.00
#
_symmetry.space_group_name_H-M   'P 1'
#
loop_
_entity.id
_entity.type
_entity.pdbx_description
1 polymer ?
#
loop_
_entity_poly.entity_id
_entity_poly.type
_entity_poly.pdbx_seq_one_letter_code
_entity_poly.pdbx_strand_id
1 'polypeptide(L)'
;MWMKNLTDKLMVWVVLVLIVSTLSWAGEVKRCIVCGMDLSKYPHTKYVVTTTGGEEFQTCGAQCGLTLHLRLKEKFKSATATDLLSNRSFDAQKGFYVYKSTVITDMAPGFISFATRANAEKFQKGFGGKVVTYQEALEIWKEQMK
;
A
#
# COMPACT_ATOMS: atom_id res chain seq x y z
N MET A 1 30.41 7.97 -48.08
CA MET A 1 30.47 9.41 -48.17
C MET A 1 30.87 9.95 -46.78
N TRP A 2 32.06 10.45 -46.65
CA TRP A 2 32.60 10.84 -45.33
C TRP A 2 32.06 12.19 -44.94
N MET A 3 31.49 12.31 -43.74
CA MET A 3 31.06 13.58 -43.18
C MET A 3 32.26 14.49 -43.00
N LYS A 4 32.28 15.58 -43.80
CA LYS A 4 33.45 16.43 -43.97
C LYS A 4 33.60 17.54 -42.90
N ASN A 5 32.63 17.75 -42.01
CA ASN A 5 32.69 18.86 -41.08
C ASN A 5 32.52 18.42 -39.62
N LEU A 6 33.32 19.01 -38.75
CA LEU A 6 33.31 18.78 -37.30
C LEU A 6 31.92 19.11 -36.69
N THR A 7 31.19 20.04 -37.30
CA THR A 7 29.81 20.44 -36.92
C THR A 7 28.79 19.33 -37.11
N ASP A 8 28.92 18.51 -38.20
CA ASP A 8 28.04 17.37 -38.48
C ASP A 8 28.24 16.24 -37.46
N LYS A 9 29.49 16.02 -37.08
CA LYS A 9 29.81 15.03 -36.02
C LYS A 9 29.26 15.47 -34.65
N LEU A 10 29.39 16.74 -34.30
CA LEU A 10 28.85 17.30 -33.08
C LEU A 10 27.30 17.20 -33.03
N MET A 11 26.64 17.49 -34.17
CA MET A 11 25.18 17.40 -34.26
C MET A 11 24.68 15.97 -34.08
N VAL A 12 25.34 14.98 -34.68
CA VAL A 12 25.00 13.56 -34.51
C VAL A 12 25.19 13.12 -33.05
N TRP A 13 26.24 13.55 -32.39
CA TRP A 13 26.48 13.25 -30.98
C TRP A 13 25.44 13.86 -30.06
N VAL A 14 25.03 15.10 -30.30
CA VAL A 14 23.97 15.79 -29.52
C VAL A 14 22.63 15.10 -29.70
N VAL A 15 22.27 14.70 -30.92
CA VAL A 15 21.03 13.96 -31.19
C VAL A 15 21.04 12.58 -30.52
N LEU A 16 22.18 11.88 -30.56
CA LEU A 16 22.34 10.57 -29.93
C LEU A 16 22.19 10.65 -28.39
N VAL A 17 22.76 11.69 -27.77
CA VAL A 17 22.65 11.94 -26.32
C VAL A 17 21.22 12.29 -25.93
N LEU A 18 20.49 13.07 -26.75
CA LEU A 18 19.08 13.40 -26.51
C LEU A 18 18.17 12.18 -26.61
N ILE A 19 18.42 11.26 -27.52
CA ILE A 19 17.63 10.02 -27.67
C ILE A 19 17.83 9.08 -26.48
N VAL A 20 19.05 8.98 -25.94
CA VAL A 20 19.34 8.12 -24.78
C VAL A 20 18.68 8.66 -23.51
N SER A 21 18.50 9.96 -23.36
CA SER A 21 17.88 10.57 -22.17
C SER A 21 16.36 10.35 -22.09
N THR A 22 15.70 9.94 -23.15
CA THR A 22 14.23 9.72 -23.15
C THR A 22 13.80 8.30 -22.79
N LEU A 23 14.73 7.34 -22.68
CA LEU A 23 14.39 5.94 -22.43
C LEU A 23 14.22 5.55 -20.96
N SER A 24 14.33 6.46 -20.00
CA SER A 24 14.38 6.12 -18.56
C SER A 24 13.10 6.40 -17.77
N TRP A 25 11.93 6.54 -18.39
CA TRP A 25 10.67 6.84 -17.68
C TRP A 25 9.65 5.70 -17.73
N ALA A 26 10.09 4.47 -17.64
CA ALA A 26 9.20 3.39 -17.25
C ALA A 26 9.05 3.46 -15.72
N GLY A 27 8.01 4.13 -15.22
CA GLY A 27 7.73 4.20 -13.79
C GLY A 27 7.62 2.79 -13.21
N GLU A 28 8.46 2.46 -12.24
CA GLU A 28 8.43 1.18 -11.55
C GLU A 28 7.07 0.99 -10.86
N VAL A 29 6.31 -0.03 -11.26
CA VAL A 29 5.03 -0.36 -10.64
C VAL A 29 5.30 -0.87 -9.23
N LYS A 30 4.93 -0.08 -8.22
CA LYS A 30 5.03 -0.47 -6.81
C LYS A 30 4.04 -1.59 -6.51
N ARG A 31 4.55 -2.72 -6.05
CA ARG A 31 3.75 -3.90 -5.72
C ARG A 31 3.67 -4.13 -4.22
N CYS A 32 2.53 -4.65 -3.77
CA CYS A 32 2.34 -5.09 -2.38
C CYS A 32 3.33 -6.22 -2.06
N ILE A 33 4.15 -6.03 -1.03
CA ILE A 33 5.18 -7.00 -0.63
C ILE A 33 4.61 -8.34 -0.16
N VAL A 34 3.32 -8.37 0.22
CA VAL A 34 2.66 -9.58 0.74
C VAL A 34 1.97 -10.36 -0.38
N CYS A 35 1.17 -9.70 -1.22
CA CYS A 35 0.32 -10.35 -2.22
C CYS A 35 0.67 -10.02 -3.68
N GLY A 36 1.62 -9.10 -3.92
CA GLY A 36 2.07 -8.74 -5.26
C GLY A 36 1.13 -7.81 -6.05
N MET A 37 -0.01 -7.40 -5.49
CA MET A 37 -0.94 -6.49 -6.17
C MET A 37 -0.32 -5.12 -6.44
N ASP A 38 -0.73 -4.50 -7.54
CA ASP A 38 -0.33 -3.16 -7.93
C ASP A 38 -0.92 -2.13 -6.96
N LEU A 39 -0.07 -1.44 -6.21
CA LEU A 39 -0.47 -0.51 -5.16
C LEU A 39 -1.14 0.76 -5.71
N SER A 40 -0.92 1.11 -6.96
CA SER A 40 -1.55 2.27 -7.60
C SER A 40 -3.07 2.13 -7.73
N LYS A 41 -3.56 0.88 -7.74
CA LYS A 41 -4.99 0.57 -7.83
C LYS A 41 -5.73 0.68 -6.50
N TYR A 42 -5.02 0.79 -5.39
CA TYR A 42 -5.58 0.77 -4.03
C TYR A 42 -5.16 1.98 -3.18
N PRO A 43 -5.33 3.22 -3.67
CA PRO A 43 -4.88 4.41 -2.94
C PRO A 43 -5.67 4.65 -1.65
N HIS A 44 -6.95 4.23 -1.61
CA HIS A 44 -7.85 4.46 -0.47
C HIS A 44 -7.73 3.42 0.65
N THR A 45 -7.00 2.33 0.40
CA THR A 45 -6.74 1.28 1.40
C THR A 45 -5.26 1.17 1.78
N LYS A 46 -4.45 2.12 1.32
CA LYS A 46 -3.00 2.15 1.56
C LYS A 46 -2.67 1.90 3.03
N TYR A 47 -1.76 0.98 3.25
CA TYR A 47 -1.28 0.61 4.57
C TYR A 47 0.25 0.48 4.53
N VAL A 48 0.92 1.09 5.49
CA VAL A 48 2.40 1.12 5.56
C VAL A 48 2.84 0.57 6.89
N VAL A 49 3.74 -0.40 6.87
CA VAL A 49 4.36 -0.99 8.06
C VAL A 49 5.80 -0.53 8.17
N THR A 50 6.19 -0.06 9.35
CA THR A 50 7.55 0.37 9.66
C THR A 50 8.21 -0.63 10.60
N THR A 51 9.44 -1.03 10.29
CA THR A 51 10.23 -1.95 11.12
C THR A 51 11.04 -1.20 12.19
N THR A 52 11.56 -1.93 13.17
CA THR A 52 12.50 -1.40 14.17
C THR A 52 13.80 -0.90 13.53
N GLY A 53 14.17 -1.40 12.35
CA GLY A 53 15.29 -0.91 11.55
C GLY A 53 15.00 0.36 10.75
N GLY A 54 13.75 0.85 10.75
CA GLY A 54 13.34 2.05 10.01
C GLY A 54 12.94 1.79 8.56
N GLU A 55 12.89 0.54 8.11
CA GLU A 55 12.41 0.19 6.78
C GLU A 55 10.88 0.33 6.71
N GLU A 56 10.37 0.83 5.60
CA GLU A 56 8.94 0.98 5.36
C GLU A 56 8.47 0.07 4.22
N PHE A 57 7.41 -0.69 4.49
CA PHE A 57 6.78 -1.58 3.55
C PHE A 57 5.33 -1.17 3.29
N GLN A 58 5.01 -0.83 2.06
CA GLN A 58 3.65 -0.51 1.65
C GLN A 58 2.91 -1.79 1.23
N THR A 59 1.67 -1.93 1.71
CA THR A 59 0.75 -3.00 1.34
C THR A 59 -0.53 -2.44 0.73
N CYS A 60 -1.31 -3.28 0.03
CA CYS A 60 -2.53 -2.88 -0.65
C CYS A 60 -3.67 -2.53 0.34
N GLY A 61 -3.65 -3.11 1.53
CA GLY A 61 -4.68 -2.87 2.54
C GLY A 61 -4.34 -3.47 3.90
N ALA A 62 -5.29 -3.34 4.81
CA ALA A 62 -5.13 -3.75 6.20
C ALA A 62 -4.81 -5.23 6.37
N GLN A 63 -5.43 -6.12 5.57
CA GLN A 63 -5.18 -7.56 5.67
C GLN A 63 -3.72 -7.93 5.41
N CYS A 64 -3.13 -7.37 4.34
CA CYS A 64 -1.71 -7.56 4.05
C CYS A 64 -0.82 -6.89 5.11
N GLY A 65 -1.24 -5.74 5.65
CA GLY A 65 -0.55 -5.07 6.75
C GLY A 65 -0.50 -5.91 8.03
N LEU A 66 -1.63 -6.51 8.43
CA LEU A 66 -1.72 -7.43 9.56
C LEU A 66 -0.88 -8.70 9.32
N THR A 67 -0.90 -9.23 8.09
CA THR A 67 -0.01 -10.36 7.71
C THR A 67 1.44 -10.00 7.92
N LEU A 68 1.85 -8.82 7.50
CA LEU A 68 3.23 -8.37 7.64
C LEU A 68 3.62 -8.17 9.09
N HIS A 69 2.74 -7.62 9.93
CA HIS A 69 2.95 -7.53 11.38
C HIS A 69 3.22 -8.92 11.97
N LEU A 70 2.36 -9.91 11.69
CA LEU A 70 2.51 -11.27 12.22
C LEU A 70 3.81 -11.95 11.76
N ARG A 71 4.26 -11.66 10.53
CA ARG A 71 5.53 -12.20 9.99
C ARG A 71 6.76 -11.53 10.58
N LEU A 72 6.71 -10.22 10.79
CA LEU A 72 7.84 -9.44 11.33
C LEU A 72 8.08 -9.69 12.82
N LYS A 73 7.02 -10.04 13.58
CA LYS A 73 7.11 -10.26 15.03
C LYS A 73 7.79 -9.08 15.74
N GLU A 74 8.93 -9.31 16.40
CA GLU A 74 9.70 -8.30 17.15
C GLU A 74 10.30 -7.20 16.28
N LYS A 75 10.43 -7.44 14.96
CA LYS A 75 10.89 -6.42 14.01
C LYS A 75 9.81 -5.41 13.63
N PHE A 76 8.54 -5.68 13.96
CA PHE A 76 7.45 -4.72 13.76
C PHE A 76 7.59 -3.57 14.76
N LYS A 77 7.55 -2.32 14.27
CA LYS A 77 7.60 -1.11 15.10
C LYS A 77 6.26 -0.41 15.15
N SER A 78 5.71 -0.06 13.99
CA SER A 78 4.47 0.70 13.87
C SER A 78 3.84 0.48 12.50
N ALA A 79 2.60 0.93 12.35
CA ALA A 79 1.95 0.97 11.05
C ALA A 79 1.05 2.19 10.92
N THR A 80 0.89 2.68 9.70
CA THR A 80 -0.11 3.69 9.32
C THR A 80 -1.09 3.09 8.34
N ALA A 81 -2.37 3.40 8.51
CA ALA A 81 -3.45 2.98 7.63
C ALA A 81 -4.17 4.20 7.04
N THR A 82 -4.94 4.01 6.00
CA THR A 82 -5.82 5.04 5.43
C THR A 82 -7.25 4.77 5.84
N ASP A 83 -7.92 5.79 6.38
CA ASP A 83 -9.36 5.74 6.71
C ASP A 83 -10.16 5.80 5.40
N LEU A 84 -10.99 4.79 5.16
CA LEU A 84 -11.73 4.66 3.89
C LEU A 84 -12.69 5.83 3.64
N LEU A 85 -13.31 6.39 4.68
CA LEU A 85 -14.29 7.47 4.52
C LEU A 85 -13.65 8.86 4.39
N SER A 86 -12.60 9.13 5.16
CA SER A 86 -11.95 10.44 5.17
C SER A 86 -10.73 10.54 4.26
N ASN A 87 -10.23 9.41 3.77
CA ASN A 87 -9.00 9.28 2.99
C ASN A 87 -7.76 9.89 3.68
N ARG A 88 -7.74 9.89 5.01
CA ARG A 88 -6.64 10.39 5.83
C ARG A 88 -5.85 9.24 6.43
N SER A 89 -4.54 9.40 6.50
CA SER A 89 -3.66 8.45 7.20
C SER A 89 -3.78 8.61 8.72
N PHE A 90 -3.70 7.50 9.43
CA PHE A 90 -3.75 7.44 10.89
C PHE A 90 -2.88 6.30 11.43
N ASP A 91 -2.61 6.31 12.74
CA ASP A 91 -1.90 5.23 13.44
C ASP A 91 -2.77 3.97 13.45
N ALA A 92 -2.37 2.98 12.65
CA ALA A 92 -3.12 1.73 12.46
C ALA A 92 -3.40 0.98 13.77
N GLN A 93 -2.48 1.06 14.75
CA GLN A 93 -2.61 0.37 16.02
C GLN A 93 -3.69 0.98 16.93
N LYS A 94 -4.08 2.25 16.67
CA LYS A 94 -5.15 2.96 17.37
C LYS A 94 -6.47 2.95 16.62
N GLY A 95 -6.49 2.37 15.41
CA GLY A 95 -7.65 2.35 14.54
C GLY A 95 -8.68 1.28 14.86
N PHE A 96 -9.77 1.37 14.11
CA PHE A 96 -10.85 0.40 14.10
C PHE A 96 -10.98 -0.22 12.73
N TYR A 97 -11.44 -1.45 12.69
CA TYR A 97 -11.53 -2.22 11.45
C TYR A 97 -12.92 -2.82 11.32
N VAL A 98 -13.45 -2.81 10.10
CA VAL A 98 -14.68 -3.57 9.79
C VAL A 98 -14.26 -4.85 9.08
N TYR A 99 -14.60 -5.98 9.68
CA TYR A 99 -14.29 -7.31 9.20
C TYR A 99 -15.51 -7.96 8.55
N LYS A 100 -15.34 -8.59 7.40
CA LYS A 100 -16.39 -9.27 6.63
C LYS A 100 -17.59 -8.38 6.28
N SER A 101 -17.34 -7.14 5.83
CA SER A 101 -18.40 -6.33 5.20
C SER A 101 -18.78 -6.88 3.83
N THR A 102 -19.88 -6.41 3.28
CA THR A 102 -20.31 -6.72 1.90
C THR A 102 -19.47 -6.00 0.84
N VAL A 103 -18.71 -4.98 1.25
CA VAL A 103 -17.81 -4.24 0.35
C VAL A 103 -16.47 -4.97 0.26
N ILE A 104 -16.06 -5.22 -0.98
CA ILE A 104 -14.74 -5.78 -1.30
C ILE A 104 -13.87 -4.62 -1.80
N THR A 105 -12.79 -4.33 -1.08
CA THR A 105 -11.83 -3.27 -1.44
C THR A 105 -10.62 -3.84 -2.18
N ASP A 106 -9.72 -4.44 -1.45
CA ASP A 106 -8.49 -5.05 -1.96
C ASP A 106 -8.55 -6.58 -1.91
N MET A 107 -8.97 -7.14 -0.77
CA MET A 107 -9.06 -8.59 -0.53
C MET A 107 -10.34 -8.96 0.20
N ALA A 108 -10.89 -10.15 -0.09
CA ALA A 108 -12.05 -10.72 0.57
C ALA A 108 -11.73 -12.13 1.12
N PRO A 109 -12.20 -12.48 2.34
CA PRO A 109 -12.83 -11.60 3.35
C PRO A 109 -11.79 -10.69 3.99
N GLY A 110 -11.97 -9.37 3.91
CA GLY A 110 -10.95 -8.40 4.29
C GLY A 110 -11.27 -7.60 5.54
N PHE A 111 -10.30 -6.80 5.91
CA PHE A 111 -10.40 -5.76 6.94
C PHE A 111 -10.36 -4.39 6.27
N ILE A 112 -11.32 -3.54 6.57
CA ILE A 112 -11.36 -2.15 6.12
C ILE A 112 -11.03 -1.26 7.30
N SER A 113 -10.08 -0.34 7.14
CA SER A 113 -9.54 0.48 8.23
C SER A 113 -10.21 1.84 8.37
N PHE A 114 -10.41 2.27 9.61
CA PHE A 114 -11.01 3.54 10.00
C PHE A 114 -10.25 4.16 11.17
N ALA A 115 -10.06 5.47 11.13
CA ALA A 115 -9.37 6.21 12.18
C ALA A 115 -10.18 6.28 13.48
N THR A 116 -11.53 6.27 13.38
CA THR A 116 -12.44 6.40 14.52
C THR A 116 -13.46 5.27 14.54
N ARG A 117 -13.91 4.92 15.75
CA ARG A 117 -15.01 3.97 15.95
C ARG A 117 -16.30 4.45 15.27
N ALA A 118 -16.59 5.75 15.33
CA ALA A 118 -17.77 6.33 14.71
C ALA A 118 -17.80 6.11 13.19
N ASN A 119 -16.66 6.28 12.50
CA ASN A 119 -16.56 5.99 11.07
C ASN A 119 -16.76 4.51 10.76
N ALA A 120 -16.15 3.63 11.55
CA ALA A 120 -16.31 2.18 11.41
C ALA A 120 -17.77 1.75 11.60
N GLU A 121 -18.46 2.25 12.64
CA GLU A 121 -19.87 1.96 12.92
C GLU A 121 -20.81 2.54 11.85
N LYS A 122 -20.53 3.75 11.37
CA LYS A 122 -21.26 4.35 10.25
C LYS A 122 -21.17 3.48 8.99
N PHE A 123 -19.98 3.01 8.68
CA PHE A 123 -19.76 2.11 7.55
C PHE A 123 -20.47 0.77 7.76
N GLN A 124 -20.34 0.17 8.96
CA GLN A 124 -20.98 -1.10 9.31
C GLN A 124 -22.50 -1.06 9.14
N LYS A 125 -23.15 0.04 9.53
CA LYS A 125 -24.62 0.21 9.38
C LYS A 125 -25.08 0.08 7.93
N GLY A 126 -24.27 0.55 6.98
CA GLY A 126 -24.61 0.48 5.55
C GLY A 126 -24.19 -0.82 4.87
N PHE A 127 -23.08 -1.41 5.30
CA PHE A 127 -22.40 -2.47 4.56
C PHE A 127 -22.15 -3.75 5.37
N GLY A 128 -22.66 -3.81 6.60
CA GLY A 128 -22.51 -4.98 7.46
C GLY A 128 -21.09 -5.20 7.95
N GLY A 129 -20.82 -6.42 8.42
CA GLY A 129 -19.55 -6.79 9.00
C GLY A 129 -19.50 -6.57 10.52
N LYS A 130 -18.33 -6.75 11.10
CA LYS A 130 -18.08 -6.59 12.54
C LYS A 130 -17.02 -5.51 12.75
N VAL A 131 -17.32 -4.52 13.59
CA VAL A 131 -16.33 -3.53 14.05
C VAL A 131 -15.44 -4.17 15.11
N VAL A 132 -14.14 -4.10 14.89
CA VAL A 132 -13.10 -4.65 15.78
C VAL A 132 -11.96 -3.64 15.96
N THR A 133 -11.24 -3.76 17.05
CA THR A 133 -10.01 -3.03 17.33
C THR A 133 -8.85 -3.62 16.53
N TYR A 134 -7.71 -2.93 16.51
CA TYR A 134 -6.49 -3.45 15.88
C TYR A 134 -6.08 -4.81 16.46
N GLN A 135 -6.10 -4.95 17.79
CA GLN A 135 -5.70 -6.19 18.46
C GLN A 135 -6.64 -7.35 18.12
N GLU A 136 -7.95 -7.10 18.14
CA GLU A 136 -8.95 -8.11 17.75
C GLU A 136 -8.79 -8.51 16.27
N ALA A 137 -8.52 -7.55 15.38
CA ALA A 137 -8.27 -7.82 13.97
C ALA A 137 -7.03 -8.70 13.78
N LEU A 138 -5.96 -8.43 14.53
CA LEU A 138 -4.73 -9.21 14.50
C LEU A 138 -4.95 -10.65 14.97
N GLU A 139 -5.70 -10.83 16.04
CA GLU A 139 -6.04 -12.17 16.56
C GLU A 139 -6.92 -12.96 15.60
N ILE A 140 -7.98 -12.34 15.07
CA ILE A 140 -8.84 -12.94 14.04
C ILE A 140 -8.01 -13.39 12.85
N TRP A 141 -7.11 -12.53 12.36
CA TRP A 141 -6.30 -12.85 11.21
C TRP A 141 -5.27 -13.94 11.48
N LYS A 142 -4.66 -13.93 12.66
CA LYS A 142 -3.74 -14.98 13.14
C LYS A 142 -4.40 -16.36 13.15
N GLU A 143 -5.65 -16.46 13.58
CA GLU A 143 -6.39 -17.73 13.57
C GLU A 143 -6.68 -18.22 12.14
N GLN A 144 -6.89 -17.33 11.19
CA GLN A 144 -7.16 -17.70 9.79
C GLN A 144 -5.90 -18.08 9.00
N MET A 145 -4.73 -17.65 9.46
CA MET A 145 -3.44 -17.97 8.83
C MET A 145 -2.89 -19.34 9.27
N LYS A 146 -3.52 -20.03 10.22
CA LYS A 146 -3.15 -21.40 10.64
C LYS A 146 -3.61 -22.42 9.62
#